data_45b052df81885b9edb1489d7fa0f840b
#
_entry.id   45b052df81885b9edb1489d7fa0f840b
#
_cell.length_a   1.000
_cell.length_b   1.000
_cell.length_c   1.000
_cell.angle_alpha   90.00
_cell.angle_beta   90.00
_cell.angle_gamma   90.00
#
_symmetry.space_group_name_H-M   'P 1'
#
loop_
_entity.id
_entity.type
_entity.pdbx_description
1 polymer ?
#
loop_
_entity_poly.entity_id
_entity_poly.type
_entity_poly.pdbx_seq_one_letter_code
_entity_poly.pdbx_strand_id
1 'polypeptide(L)'
;TNLSAIYSPEELEFYLIDFKKGVEFKPYATYYLPQARVIAIESEREFGLSVLQRLDNELKRRGDLFRSLGVQDVKGFRDANPDQAMPRILLIVDEFQELFVADDHVAREATLLMDRLVRQGRAFGMHVILGTQTLAGAYSLARSTIGQMAVRVALQCSESDAHLILSEDNTAARLLNRPGAAIYN
;
A
#
# COMPACT_ATOMS: atom_id res chain seq x y z
N THR A 1 -3.72 -10.37 -9.47
CA THR A 1 -4.25 -11.13 -10.64
C THR A 1 -5.77 -11.20 -10.64
N ASN A 2 -6.42 -11.68 -9.59
CA ASN A 2 -7.90 -11.80 -9.60
C ASN A 2 -8.61 -10.45 -9.77
N LEU A 3 -8.15 -9.40 -9.08
CA LEU A 3 -8.75 -8.08 -9.22
C LEU A 3 -8.65 -7.53 -10.64
N SER A 4 -7.51 -7.75 -11.32
CA SER A 4 -7.33 -7.29 -12.70
C SER A 4 -8.16 -8.07 -13.73
N ALA A 5 -8.63 -9.27 -13.38
CA ALA A 5 -9.55 -10.04 -14.21
C ALA A 5 -11.02 -9.61 -14.03
N ILE A 6 -11.34 -8.99 -12.88
CA ILE A 6 -12.72 -8.64 -12.52
C ILE A 6 -13.02 -7.16 -12.83
N TYR A 7 -12.05 -6.26 -12.59
CA TYR A 7 -12.24 -4.82 -12.68
C TYR A 7 -11.51 -4.24 -13.89
N SER A 8 -12.17 -3.33 -14.57
CA SER A 8 -11.60 -2.58 -15.69
C SER A 8 -10.59 -1.51 -15.22
N PRO A 9 -9.76 -0.95 -16.12
CA PRO A 9 -8.89 0.20 -15.78
C PRO A 9 -9.63 1.47 -15.33
N GLU A 10 -10.90 1.59 -15.67
CA GLU A 10 -11.76 2.70 -15.23
C GLU A 10 -12.27 2.52 -13.80
N GLU A 11 -12.20 1.29 -13.27
CA GLU A 11 -12.65 0.93 -11.92
C GLU A 11 -11.50 0.77 -10.94
N LEU A 12 -10.32 0.31 -11.42
CA LEU A 12 -9.17 -0.02 -10.59
C LEU A 12 -7.85 0.29 -11.27
N GLU A 13 -6.96 0.95 -10.56
CA GLU A 13 -5.58 1.21 -10.95
C GLU A 13 -4.61 0.62 -9.95
N PHE A 14 -3.49 0.07 -10.46
CA PHE A 14 -2.40 -0.47 -9.66
C PHE A 14 -1.16 0.40 -9.72
N TYR A 15 -0.52 0.57 -8.57
CA TYR A 15 0.83 1.07 -8.39
C TYR A 15 1.62 -0.03 -7.70
N LEU A 16 2.54 -0.67 -8.41
CA LEU A 16 3.29 -1.85 -7.98
C LEU A 16 4.75 -1.47 -7.81
N ILE A 17 5.28 -1.58 -6.61
CA ILE A 17 6.67 -1.25 -6.28
C ILE A 17 7.31 -2.45 -5.58
N ASP A 18 8.45 -2.89 -6.08
CA ASP A 18 9.33 -3.88 -5.49
C ASP A 18 10.71 -3.26 -5.31
N PHE A 19 11.19 -3.18 -4.07
CA PHE A 19 12.49 -2.61 -3.74
C PHE A 19 13.63 -3.63 -3.82
N LYS A 20 13.32 -4.92 -3.90
CA LYS A 20 14.30 -5.98 -4.08
C LYS A 20 14.19 -6.59 -5.47
N LYS A 21 15.08 -7.57 -5.74
CA LYS A 21 15.14 -8.30 -7.01
C LYS A 21 14.03 -9.34 -7.15
N GLY A 22 12.79 -8.92 -6.86
CA GLY A 22 11.63 -9.78 -7.02
C GLY A 22 11.26 -9.99 -8.49
N VAL A 23 10.61 -11.10 -8.75
CA VAL A 23 10.07 -11.44 -10.08
C VAL A 23 8.56 -11.32 -10.12
N GLU A 24 7.95 -10.98 -9.00
CA GLU A 24 6.51 -11.05 -8.76
C GLU A 24 5.74 -10.07 -9.65
N PHE A 25 6.27 -8.87 -9.87
CA PHE A 25 5.62 -7.86 -10.71
C PHE A 25 6.08 -7.89 -12.17
N LYS A 26 7.15 -8.64 -12.49
CA LYS A 26 7.69 -8.73 -13.84
C LYS A 26 6.67 -9.19 -14.90
N PRO A 27 5.81 -10.19 -14.64
CA PRO A 27 4.78 -10.59 -15.60
C PRO A 27 3.84 -9.44 -15.98
N TYR A 28 3.48 -8.60 -15.02
CA TYR A 28 2.57 -7.47 -15.27
C TYR A 28 3.19 -6.40 -16.17
N ALA A 29 4.51 -6.19 -16.08
CA ALA A 29 5.24 -5.32 -16.99
C ALA A 29 5.36 -5.96 -18.37
N THR A 30 5.72 -7.25 -18.44
CA THR A 30 5.91 -7.99 -19.70
C THR A 30 4.63 -8.06 -20.54
N TYR A 31 3.48 -8.26 -19.89
CA TYR A 31 2.19 -8.42 -20.57
C TYR A 31 1.33 -7.14 -20.56
N TYR A 32 1.92 -6.00 -20.22
CA TYR A 32 1.26 -4.69 -20.25
C TYR A 32 -0.10 -4.68 -19.57
N LEU A 33 -0.13 -4.98 -18.27
CA LEU A 33 -1.37 -4.97 -17.47
C LEU A 33 -2.08 -3.60 -17.60
N PRO A 34 -3.29 -3.53 -18.19
CA PRO A 34 -3.93 -2.24 -18.50
C PRO A 34 -4.25 -1.38 -17.27
N GLN A 35 -4.51 -2.00 -16.12
CA GLN A 35 -4.77 -1.32 -14.86
C GLN A 35 -3.51 -0.75 -14.21
N ALA A 36 -2.31 -1.21 -14.61
CA ALA A 36 -1.06 -0.78 -13.96
C ALA A 36 -0.63 0.60 -14.47
N ARG A 37 -0.54 1.56 -13.57
CA ARG A 37 -0.02 2.91 -13.82
C ARG A 37 1.48 3.01 -13.54
N VAL A 38 1.95 2.22 -12.58
CA VAL A 38 3.36 2.12 -12.22
C VAL A 38 3.68 0.66 -11.96
N ILE A 39 4.77 0.17 -12.53
CA ILE A 39 5.40 -1.10 -12.19
C ILE A 39 6.89 -0.81 -12.04
N ALA A 40 7.38 -0.82 -10.81
CA ALA A 40 8.77 -0.60 -10.47
C ALA A 40 9.37 -1.88 -9.90
N ILE A 41 10.46 -2.34 -10.48
CA ILE A 41 11.18 -3.56 -10.12
C ILE A 41 12.61 -3.16 -9.81
N GLU A 42 13.17 -3.64 -8.71
CA GLU A 42 14.49 -3.20 -8.22
C GLU A 42 14.56 -1.67 -8.07
N SER A 43 13.53 -1.10 -7.45
CA SER A 43 13.34 0.34 -7.40
C SER A 43 14.28 1.00 -6.41
N GLU A 44 14.73 2.20 -6.76
CA GLU A 44 15.41 3.10 -5.82
C GLU A 44 14.39 3.74 -4.88
N ARG A 45 14.82 4.10 -3.68
CA ARG A 45 13.99 4.71 -2.62
C ARG A 45 13.36 6.02 -3.07
N GLU A 46 14.10 6.83 -3.79
CA GLU A 46 13.68 8.12 -4.35
C GLU A 46 12.54 7.96 -5.34
N PHE A 47 12.57 6.89 -6.15
CA PHE A 47 11.46 6.57 -7.04
C PHE A 47 10.21 6.19 -6.25
N GLY A 48 10.36 5.33 -5.24
CA GLY A 48 9.25 4.99 -4.32
C GLY A 48 8.65 6.23 -3.66
N LEU A 49 9.49 7.15 -3.18
CA LEU A 49 9.05 8.43 -2.64
C LEU A 49 8.28 9.26 -3.68
N SER A 50 8.74 9.32 -4.93
CA SER A 50 8.05 10.06 -5.99
C SER A 50 6.65 9.51 -6.28
N VAL A 51 6.47 8.19 -6.17
CA VAL A 51 5.14 7.56 -6.28
C VAL A 51 4.24 7.95 -5.12
N LEU A 52 4.75 7.96 -3.88
CA LEU A 52 3.99 8.43 -2.72
C LEU A 52 3.57 9.89 -2.86
N GLN A 53 4.46 10.77 -3.34
CA GLN A 53 4.16 12.18 -3.62
C GLN A 53 3.06 12.32 -4.67
N ARG A 54 3.11 11.53 -5.75
CA ARG A 54 2.08 11.50 -6.79
C ARG A 54 0.71 11.10 -6.20
N LEU A 55 0.69 10.06 -5.36
CA LEU A 55 -0.55 9.59 -4.73
C LEU A 55 -1.09 10.60 -3.71
N ASP A 56 -0.24 11.28 -2.96
CA ASP A 56 -0.64 12.37 -2.06
C ASP A 56 -1.26 13.55 -2.83
N ASN A 57 -0.71 13.91 -3.98
CA ASN A 57 -1.28 14.92 -4.86
C ASN A 57 -2.65 14.49 -5.40
N GLU A 58 -2.80 13.23 -5.80
CA GLU A 58 -4.08 12.68 -6.23
C GLU A 58 -5.11 12.65 -5.09
N LEU A 59 -4.69 12.31 -3.87
CA LEU A 59 -5.54 12.36 -2.68
C LEU A 59 -6.05 13.78 -2.43
N LYS A 60 -5.21 14.79 -2.53
CA LYS A 60 -5.59 16.21 -2.42
C LYS A 60 -6.57 16.61 -3.52
N ARG A 61 -6.25 16.26 -4.78
CA ARG A 61 -7.11 16.54 -5.93
C ARG A 61 -8.52 15.96 -5.75
N ARG A 62 -8.61 14.68 -5.29
CA ARG A 62 -9.90 14.04 -4.98
C ARG A 62 -10.61 14.75 -3.83
N GLY A 63 -9.89 15.13 -2.80
CA GLY A 63 -10.44 15.88 -1.66
C GLY A 63 -11.07 17.22 -2.06
N ASP A 64 -10.38 17.99 -2.90
CA ASP A 64 -10.91 19.26 -3.41
C ASP A 64 -12.13 19.05 -4.31
N LEU A 65 -12.08 18.03 -5.17
CA LEU A 65 -13.21 17.69 -6.04
C LEU A 65 -14.43 17.24 -5.23
N PHE A 66 -14.26 16.36 -4.25
CA PHE A 66 -15.37 15.88 -3.41
C PHE A 66 -16.00 17.03 -2.61
N ARG A 67 -15.16 17.94 -2.10
CA ARG A 67 -15.63 19.14 -1.40
C ARG A 67 -16.46 20.05 -2.33
N SER A 68 -16.00 20.27 -3.54
CA SER A 68 -16.71 21.12 -4.53
C SER A 68 -18.06 20.55 -4.95
N LEU A 69 -18.19 19.22 -4.95
CA LEU A 69 -19.41 18.50 -5.30
C LEU A 69 -20.31 18.18 -4.08
N GLY A 70 -19.86 18.48 -2.86
CA GLY A 70 -20.60 18.18 -1.64
C GLY A 70 -20.70 16.69 -1.32
N VAL A 71 -19.80 15.85 -1.85
CA VAL A 71 -19.74 14.41 -1.60
C VAL A 71 -18.63 14.08 -0.60
N GLN A 72 -18.76 12.96 0.12
CA GLN A 72 -17.83 12.61 1.21
C GLN A 72 -16.83 11.53 0.82
N ASP A 73 -17.14 10.70 -0.15
CA ASP A 73 -16.32 9.57 -0.52
C ASP A 73 -16.45 9.21 -2.02
N VAL A 74 -15.63 8.25 -2.46
CA VAL A 74 -15.61 7.78 -3.85
C VAL A 74 -16.94 7.16 -4.28
N LYS A 75 -17.71 6.59 -3.34
CA LYS A 75 -19.01 6.04 -3.66
C LYS A 75 -20.01 7.17 -3.98
N GLY A 76 -20.10 8.15 -3.09
CA GLY A 76 -20.95 9.34 -3.31
C GLY A 76 -20.56 10.08 -4.58
N PHE A 77 -19.27 10.17 -4.92
CA PHE A 77 -18.83 10.73 -6.19
C PHE A 77 -19.39 9.95 -7.40
N ARG A 78 -19.23 8.62 -7.41
CA ARG A 78 -19.72 7.77 -8.52
C ARG A 78 -21.24 7.81 -8.65
N ASP A 79 -21.96 7.83 -7.53
CA ASP A 79 -23.42 7.92 -7.53
C ASP A 79 -23.90 9.25 -8.12
N ALA A 80 -23.17 10.35 -7.87
CA ALA A 80 -23.50 11.69 -8.38
C ALA A 80 -22.99 11.94 -9.81
N ASN A 81 -21.99 11.19 -10.28
CA ASN A 81 -21.33 11.39 -11.57
C ASN A 81 -21.07 10.04 -12.26
N PRO A 82 -22.13 9.33 -12.69
CA PRO A 82 -21.99 7.96 -13.21
C PRO A 82 -21.17 7.88 -14.50
N ASP A 83 -21.11 8.95 -15.28
CA ASP A 83 -20.36 9.02 -16.54
C ASP A 83 -18.88 9.39 -16.36
N GLN A 84 -18.44 9.67 -15.13
CA GLN A 84 -17.06 10.03 -14.84
C GLN A 84 -16.32 8.87 -14.15
N ALA A 85 -15.29 8.36 -14.81
CA ALA A 85 -14.42 7.36 -14.20
C ALA A 85 -13.67 7.94 -12.98
N MET A 86 -13.75 7.25 -11.87
CA MET A 86 -12.95 7.49 -10.66
C MET A 86 -12.43 6.15 -10.17
N PRO A 87 -11.35 5.62 -10.76
CA PRO A 87 -10.83 4.32 -10.39
C PRO A 87 -10.38 4.29 -8.92
N ARG A 88 -10.60 3.16 -8.25
CA ARG A 88 -9.89 2.91 -6.99
C ARG A 88 -8.41 2.72 -7.28
N ILE A 89 -7.57 3.18 -6.39
CA ILE A 89 -6.12 3.03 -6.49
C ILE A 89 -5.67 2.01 -5.46
N LEU A 90 -4.89 1.03 -5.90
CA LEU A 90 -4.24 0.06 -5.05
C LEU A 90 -2.73 0.20 -5.19
N LEU A 91 -2.11 0.74 -4.16
CA LEU A 91 -0.66 0.76 -4.00
C LEU A 91 -0.23 -0.54 -3.33
N ILE A 92 0.63 -1.29 -3.98
CA ILE A 92 1.27 -2.50 -3.43
C ILE A 92 2.76 -2.25 -3.40
N VAL A 93 3.34 -2.31 -2.20
CA VAL A 93 4.78 -2.11 -1.99
C VAL A 93 5.34 -3.37 -1.36
N ASP A 94 6.17 -4.08 -2.11
CA ASP A 94 6.93 -5.20 -1.58
C ASP A 94 8.28 -4.72 -1.04
N GLU A 95 8.69 -5.32 0.10
CA GLU A 95 9.87 -4.94 0.86
C GLU A 95 9.87 -3.44 1.24
N PHE A 96 8.72 -2.95 1.71
CA PHE A 96 8.50 -1.53 1.99
C PHE A 96 9.48 -0.95 3.02
N GLN A 97 10.08 -1.77 3.90
CA GLN A 97 11.09 -1.34 4.88
C GLN A 97 12.32 -0.71 4.22
N GLU A 98 12.58 -1.02 2.95
CA GLU A 98 13.70 -0.41 2.21
C GLU A 98 13.59 1.11 2.10
N LEU A 99 12.37 1.67 2.15
CA LEU A 99 12.18 3.13 2.22
C LEU A 99 12.80 3.75 3.49
N PHE A 100 13.01 2.96 4.55
CA PHE A 100 13.35 3.42 5.89
C PHE A 100 14.72 2.93 6.38
N VAL A 101 15.55 2.36 5.50
CA VAL A 101 16.89 1.83 5.86
C VAL A 101 17.87 2.88 6.31
N ALA A 102 17.64 4.16 5.98
CA ALA A 102 18.46 5.29 6.42
C ALA A 102 17.58 6.37 7.07
N ASP A 103 18.10 7.00 8.13
CA ASP A 103 17.42 8.17 8.73
C ASP A 103 17.77 9.45 7.96
N ASP A 104 17.13 9.60 6.82
CA ASP A 104 17.33 10.70 5.90
C ASP A 104 16.00 11.39 5.53
N HIS A 105 16.08 12.33 4.61
CA HIS A 105 14.91 13.06 4.12
C HIS A 105 13.90 12.12 3.42
N VAL A 106 14.37 11.09 2.68
CA VAL A 106 13.49 10.13 1.98
C VAL A 106 12.63 9.37 2.99
N ALA A 107 13.24 8.82 4.05
CA ALA A 107 12.52 8.10 5.10
C ALA A 107 11.51 8.99 5.83
N ARG A 108 11.91 10.21 6.19
CA ARG A 108 11.02 11.15 6.91
C ARG A 108 9.82 11.55 6.06
N GLU A 109 10.04 11.90 4.80
CA GLU A 109 8.94 12.28 3.89
C GLU A 109 8.06 11.09 3.55
N ALA A 110 8.63 9.92 3.26
CA ALA A 110 7.88 8.69 3.02
C ALA A 110 6.97 8.32 4.21
N THR A 111 7.46 8.49 5.45
CA THR A 111 6.66 8.26 6.66
C THR A 111 5.41 9.14 6.69
N LEU A 112 5.56 10.44 6.43
CA LEU A 112 4.44 11.40 6.44
C LEU A 112 3.41 11.09 5.35
N LEU A 113 3.88 10.79 4.13
CA LEU A 113 3.02 10.49 3.00
C LEU A 113 2.28 9.16 3.17
N MET A 114 2.99 8.13 3.65
CA MET A 114 2.40 6.81 3.91
C MET A 114 1.34 6.88 5.01
N ASP A 115 1.63 7.57 6.12
CA ASP A 115 0.67 7.77 7.21
C ASP A 115 -0.60 8.47 6.70
N ARG A 116 -0.46 9.50 5.87
CA ARG A 116 -1.59 10.21 5.28
C ARG A 116 -2.42 9.31 4.36
N LEU A 117 -1.77 8.55 3.48
CA LEU A 117 -2.46 7.63 2.57
C LEU A 117 -3.23 6.54 3.34
N VAL A 118 -2.63 5.95 4.38
CA VAL A 118 -3.28 4.92 5.19
C VAL A 118 -4.46 5.48 5.97
N ARG A 119 -4.34 6.67 6.58
CA ARG A 119 -5.40 7.28 7.39
C ARG A 119 -6.56 7.80 6.55
N GLN A 120 -6.28 8.43 5.44
CA GLN A 120 -7.28 9.18 4.67
C GLN A 120 -7.69 8.51 3.37
N GLY A 121 -6.81 7.69 2.77
CA GLY A 121 -6.98 7.15 1.42
C GLY A 121 -8.28 6.40 1.20
N ARG A 122 -8.80 5.68 2.21
CA ARG A 122 -10.00 4.85 2.09
C ARG A 122 -11.22 5.62 1.56
N ALA A 123 -11.50 6.80 2.08
CA ALA A 123 -12.63 7.61 1.64
C ALA A 123 -12.47 8.05 0.17
N PHE A 124 -11.23 8.29 -0.25
CA PHE A 124 -10.89 8.70 -1.61
C PHE A 124 -10.65 7.51 -2.57
N GLY A 125 -10.93 6.28 -2.12
CA GLY A 125 -10.77 5.08 -2.93
C GLY A 125 -9.32 4.65 -3.12
N MET A 126 -8.41 5.05 -2.22
CA MET A 126 -7.02 4.66 -2.25
C MET A 126 -6.73 3.64 -1.14
N HIS A 127 -6.08 2.56 -1.49
CA HIS A 127 -5.76 1.45 -0.59
C HIS A 127 -4.27 1.11 -0.69
N VAL A 128 -3.69 0.68 0.43
CA VAL A 128 -2.27 0.35 0.52
C VAL A 128 -2.11 -1.08 1.02
N ILE A 129 -1.28 -1.85 0.34
CA ILE A 129 -0.80 -3.16 0.79
C ILE A 129 0.72 -3.06 0.94
N LEU A 130 1.22 -3.39 2.11
CA LEU A 130 2.64 -3.41 2.43
C LEU A 130 3.09 -4.84 2.68
N GLY A 131 4.08 -5.30 1.93
CA GLY A 131 4.76 -6.58 2.10
C GLY A 131 6.16 -6.38 2.63
N THR A 132 6.60 -7.27 3.54
CA THR A 132 7.96 -7.27 4.08
C THR A 132 8.31 -8.64 4.63
N GLN A 133 9.60 -8.97 4.61
CA GLN A 133 10.14 -10.15 5.28
C GLN A 133 10.49 -9.86 6.75
N THR A 134 10.74 -8.60 7.10
CA THR A 134 11.04 -8.15 8.45
C THR A 134 10.70 -6.68 8.63
N LEU A 135 10.31 -6.29 9.82
CA LEU A 135 10.11 -4.90 10.20
C LEU A 135 11.37 -4.23 10.77
N ALA A 136 12.50 -4.94 10.80
CA ALA A 136 13.78 -4.36 11.19
C ALA A 136 14.11 -3.15 10.31
N GLY A 137 14.39 -2.01 10.91
CA GLY A 137 14.64 -0.74 10.20
C GLY A 137 13.40 0.13 9.97
N ALA A 138 12.19 -0.44 9.97
CA ALA A 138 10.93 0.30 9.76
C ALA A 138 10.18 0.62 11.07
N TYR A 139 10.85 0.58 12.22
CA TYR A 139 10.21 0.75 13.54
C TYR A 139 9.48 2.09 13.73
N SER A 140 9.97 3.16 13.11
CA SER A 140 9.33 4.48 13.18
C SER A 140 8.00 4.50 12.45
N LEU A 141 7.92 3.86 11.28
CA LEU A 141 6.67 3.69 10.54
C LEU A 141 5.75 2.68 11.25
N ALA A 142 6.33 1.60 11.81
CA ALA A 142 5.57 0.49 12.33
C ALA A 142 4.53 0.90 13.39
N ARG A 143 4.90 1.75 14.33
CA ARG A 143 3.98 2.12 15.43
C ARG A 143 2.84 3.05 15.03
N SER A 144 3.09 4.02 14.15
CA SER A 144 2.05 5.00 13.79
C SER A 144 1.17 4.51 12.64
N THR A 145 1.75 3.96 11.60
CA THR A 145 1.05 3.60 10.37
C THR A 145 0.50 2.18 10.40
N ILE A 146 1.27 1.20 10.87
CA ILE A 146 0.78 -0.19 11.00
C ILE A 146 -0.38 -0.28 11.98
N GLY A 147 -0.34 0.50 13.07
CA GLY A 147 -1.47 0.60 14.02
C GLY A 147 -2.78 1.09 13.39
N GLN A 148 -2.74 1.77 12.25
CA GLN A 148 -3.92 2.23 11.50
C GLN A 148 -4.39 1.23 10.44
N MET A 149 -3.57 0.22 10.13
CA MET A 149 -3.94 -0.82 9.15
C MET A 149 -4.86 -1.84 9.83
N ALA A 150 -6.11 -1.88 9.39
CA ALA A 150 -7.14 -2.73 9.98
C ALA A 150 -6.94 -4.22 9.66
N VAL A 151 -6.27 -4.53 8.56
CA VAL A 151 -6.01 -5.91 8.12
C VAL A 151 -4.51 -6.17 8.22
N ARG A 152 -4.14 -7.17 9.01
CA ARG A 152 -2.75 -7.56 9.19
C ARG A 152 -2.63 -9.08 9.08
N VAL A 153 -1.63 -9.52 8.31
CA VAL A 153 -1.38 -10.94 8.04
C VAL A 153 0.08 -11.23 8.36
N ALA A 154 0.32 -12.18 9.25
CA ALA A 154 1.65 -12.66 9.58
C ALA A 154 1.82 -14.11 9.12
N LEU A 155 2.80 -14.35 8.26
CA LEU A 155 3.37 -15.67 8.01
C LEU A 155 4.32 -16.03 9.15
N GLN A 156 5.03 -17.17 9.06
CA GLN A 156 6.09 -17.49 10.00
C GLN A 156 7.12 -16.36 10.05
N CYS A 157 7.34 -15.78 11.22
CA CYS A 157 8.25 -14.66 11.42
C CYS A 157 8.87 -14.70 12.82
N SER A 158 9.78 -13.76 13.09
CA SER A 158 10.38 -13.61 14.42
C SER A 158 9.33 -13.18 15.46
N GLU A 159 9.64 -13.39 16.74
CA GLU A 159 8.80 -12.96 17.84
C GLU A 159 8.62 -11.43 17.84
N SER A 160 9.69 -10.68 17.58
CA SER A 160 9.66 -9.22 17.47
C SER A 160 8.77 -8.72 16.33
N ASP A 161 8.83 -9.36 15.16
CA ASP A 161 7.96 -9.01 14.04
C ASP A 161 6.49 -9.39 14.32
N ALA A 162 6.26 -10.55 14.96
CA ALA A 162 4.91 -10.96 15.37
C ALA A 162 4.25 -9.94 16.30
N HIS A 163 4.98 -9.45 17.31
CA HIS A 163 4.51 -8.39 18.22
C HIS A 163 4.12 -7.10 17.48
N LEU A 164 4.91 -6.71 16.49
CA LEU A 164 4.66 -5.48 15.72
C LEU A 164 3.48 -5.62 14.76
N ILE A 165 3.34 -6.80 14.12
CA ILE A 165 2.31 -7.04 13.12
C ILE A 165 0.96 -7.35 13.78
N LEU A 166 0.93 -8.25 14.76
CA LEU A 166 -0.31 -8.73 15.36
C LEU A 166 -0.69 -7.90 16.59
N SER A 167 -0.04 -8.16 17.72
CA SER A 167 -0.16 -7.39 18.96
C SER A 167 0.95 -7.81 19.94
N GLU A 168 1.17 -7.01 20.99
CA GLU A 168 2.16 -7.31 22.02
C GLU A 168 1.90 -8.66 22.73
N ASP A 169 0.66 -9.11 22.80
CA ASP A 169 0.28 -10.37 23.43
C ASP A 169 0.22 -11.56 22.46
N ASN A 170 0.41 -11.34 21.14
CA ASN A 170 0.24 -12.39 20.13
C ASN A 170 1.53 -12.66 19.36
N THR A 171 2.24 -13.70 19.78
CA THR A 171 3.46 -14.20 19.13
C THR A 171 3.24 -15.50 18.35
N ALA A 172 1.99 -15.90 18.12
CA ALA A 172 1.67 -17.21 17.56
C ALA A 172 2.23 -17.42 16.15
N ALA A 173 2.51 -16.34 15.40
CA ALA A 173 3.12 -16.44 14.06
C ALA A 173 4.49 -17.14 14.05
N ARG A 174 5.28 -17.03 15.14
CA ARG A 174 6.57 -17.73 15.26
C ARG A 174 6.44 -19.25 15.28
N LEU A 175 5.28 -19.77 15.67
CA LEU A 175 5.02 -21.21 15.80
C LEU A 175 4.46 -21.84 14.53
N LEU A 176 4.20 -21.04 13.50
CA LEU A 176 3.76 -21.55 12.21
C LEU A 176 4.87 -22.41 11.60
N ASN A 177 4.51 -23.63 11.18
CA ASN A 177 5.45 -24.61 10.68
C ASN A 177 5.08 -25.15 9.28
N ARG A 178 3.99 -24.66 8.70
CA ARG A 178 3.56 -25.06 7.35
C ARG A 178 3.75 -23.89 6.38
N PRO A 179 4.39 -24.12 5.22
CA PRO A 179 4.44 -23.11 4.16
C PRO A 179 3.03 -22.62 3.80
N GLY A 180 2.85 -21.29 3.72
CA GLY A 180 1.58 -20.67 3.41
C GLY A 180 0.58 -20.57 4.58
N ALA A 181 0.89 -21.13 5.75
CA ALA A 181 0.10 -20.87 6.95
C ALA A 181 0.31 -19.42 7.42
N ALA A 182 -0.77 -18.77 7.81
CA ALA A 182 -0.75 -17.37 8.24
C ALA A 182 -1.69 -17.15 9.43
N ILE A 183 -1.40 -16.11 10.21
CA ILE A 183 -2.32 -15.53 11.19
C ILE A 183 -2.86 -14.24 10.60
N TYR A 184 -4.15 -14.14 10.60
CA TYR A 184 -4.90 -12.95 10.21
C TYR A 184 -5.44 -12.25 11.46
N ASN A 185 -5.30 -10.93 11.50
CA ASN A 185 -5.79 -10.08 12.59
C ASN A 185 -6.62 -8.92 12.03
#